data_47107f4e1b5a0fe306207d4e4f060eb0
#
_entry.id   47107f4e1b5a0fe306207d4e4f060eb0
#
_cell.length_a   1.000
_cell.length_b   1.000
_cell.length_c   1.000
_cell.angle_alpha   90.00
_cell.angle_beta   90.00
_cell.angle_gamma   90.00
#
_symmetry.space_group_name_H-M   'P 1'
#
loop_
_entity.id
_entity.type
_entity.pdbx_description
1 polymer ?
#
loop_
_entity_poly.entity_id
_entity_poly.type
_entity_poly.pdbx_seq_one_letter_code
_entity_poly.pdbx_strand_id
1 'polypeptide(L)'
;MQDHKWASLLYNQCLKHHHWQQSEGLRGRLWRWAWSQGLHRFGDVAVSTNMHGRRTLVNFGHSYGLYARRFLQWNTPLIELAHQAFLARHRPIHLVDVGASVGDTVRLLQANCCDEIATYLCVEGDADFFSYLKSNLEDDEKVRLVQALLSDRADQIPSLVRTHPGTASAQGDQVQRAVPLDVVVEAERMEQLDVLKIDVDGFDGKVLMGSHRLLGRWKPAVIFEWDPYFCQKTENSWTRHFELLVEHGYDRFLWFTKYGNFSHPMTGYDAVAVELLAQLCLSGAHDFNWHYDVVALHRESPIDPHALSMARFAKQRRSWF
;
A
#
# COMPACT_ATOMS: atom_id res chain seq x y z
N MET A 1 15.87 -11.59 -12.19
CA MET A 1 15.96 -12.39 -10.95
C MET A 1 15.47 -13.81 -11.22
N GLN A 2 16.12 -14.84 -10.69
CA GLN A 2 15.75 -16.26 -10.93
C GLN A 2 14.99 -16.82 -9.72
N ASP A 3 13.82 -17.45 -9.96
CA ASP A 3 13.05 -18.06 -8.87
C ASP A 3 13.61 -19.42 -8.43
N HIS A 4 13.44 -19.71 -7.15
CA HIS A 4 13.84 -20.98 -6.56
C HIS A 4 12.66 -21.98 -6.61
N LYS A 5 12.74 -22.97 -7.50
CA LYS A 5 11.61 -23.90 -7.82
C LYS A 5 10.97 -24.57 -6.58
N TRP A 6 11.79 -25.11 -5.67
CA TRP A 6 11.28 -25.79 -4.47
C TRP A 6 10.63 -24.82 -3.48
N ALA A 7 11.23 -23.63 -3.28
CA ALA A 7 10.64 -22.58 -2.47
C ALA A 7 9.32 -22.09 -3.06
N SER A 8 9.27 -21.89 -4.38
CA SER A 8 8.04 -21.51 -5.11
C SER A 8 6.92 -22.55 -4.95
N LEU A 9 7.27 -23.85 -5.03
CA LEU A 9 6.31 -24.93 -4.80
C LEU A 9 5.75 -24.87 -3.37
N LEU A 10 6.61 -24.78 -2.36
CA LEU A 10 6.20 -24.69 -0.95
C LEU A 10 5.33 -23.45 -0.70
N TYR A 11 5.78 -22.28 -1.18
CA TYR A 11 5.04 -21.03 -1.07
C TYR A 11 3.61 -21.15 -1.64
N ASN A 12 3.49 -21.63 -2.88
CA ASN A 12 2.20 -21.77 -3.54
C ASN A 12 1.29 -22.81 -2.85
N GLN A 13 1.86 -23.88 -2.27
CA GLN A 13 1.09 -24.82 -1.47
C GLN A 13 0.58 -24.18 -0.17
N CYS A 14 1.40 -23.38 0.50
CA CYS A 14 0.96 -22.61 1.68
C CYS A 14 -0.18 -21.64 1.33
N LEU A 15 -0.09 -20.95 0.19
CA LEU A 15 -1.15 -20.07 -0.30
C LEU A 15 -2.44 -20.84 -0.63
N LYS A 16 -2.33 -21.98 -1.29
CA LYS A 16 -3.49 -22.84 -1.63
C LYS A 16 -4.23 -23.28 -0.40
N HIS A 17 -3.52 -23.56 0.68
CA HIS A 17 -4.08 -24.02 1.94
C HIS A 17 -4.21 -22.90 2.99
N HIS A 18 -4.32 -21.64 2.59
CA HIS A 18 -4.31 -20.44 3.45
C HIS A 18 -5.24 -20.50 4.68
N HIS A 19 -6.29 -21.31 4.67
CA HIS A 19 -7.16 -21.54 5.83
C HIS A 19 -6.43 -22.12 7.06
N TRP A 20 -5.17 -22.60 6.90
CA TRP A 20 -4.34 -23.06 8.00
C TRP A 20 -4.11 -22.00 9.08
N GLN A 21 -4.15 -20.73 8.73
CA GLN A 21 -3.99 -19.62 9.67
C GLN A 21 -5.06 -19.63 10.76
N GLN A 22 -6.26 -20.11 10.45
CA GLN A 22 -7.42 -20.14 11.36
C GLN A 22 -7.77 -21.55 11.86
N SER A 23 -7.11 -22.58 11.33
CA SER A 23 -7.41 -23.97 11.67
C SER A 23 -6.62 -24.43 12.89
N GLU A 24 -7.30 -24.90 13.94
CA GLU A 24 -6.69 -25.48 15.13
C GLU A 24 -6.31 -26.96 14.97
N GLY A 25 -6.84 -27.64 13.93
CA GLY A 25 -6.61 -29.05 13.66
C GLY A 25 -5.18 -29.39 13.20
N LEU A 26 -4.85 -30.68 13.15
CA LEU A 26 -3.53 -31.20 12.75
C LEU A 26 -3.05 -30.63 11.40
N ARG A 27 -3.96 -30.52 10.41
CA ARG A 27 -3.62 -29.94 9.10
C ARG A 27 -3.19 -28.47 9.21
N GLY A 28 -3.90 -27.67 10.01
CA GLY A 28 -3.53 -26.26 10.25
C GLY A 28 -2.16 -26.16 10.93
N ARG A 29 -1.89 -27.00 11.93
CA ARG A 29 -0.59 -27.06 12.62
C ARG A 29 0.55 -27.42 11.67
N LEU A 30 0.32 -28.42 10.78
CA LEU A 30 1.32 -28.83 9.78
C LEU A 30 1.65 -27.69 8.81
N TRP A 31 0.65 -26.96 8.28
CA TRP A 31 0.88 -25.88 7.35
C TRP A 31 1.51 -24.65 8.03
N ARG A 32 1.14 -24.34 9.26
CA ARG A 32 1.84 -23.29 10.06
C ARG A 32 3.31 -23.65 10.25
N TRP A 33 3.60 -24.90 10.59
CA TRP A 33 4.96 -25.38 10.70
C TRP A 33 5.71 -25.29 9.36
N ALA A 34 5.11 -25.76 8.27
CA ALA A 34 5.69 -25.69 6.93
C ALA A 34 5.98 -24.25 6.50
N TRP A 35 5.06 -23.32 6.76
CA TRP A 35 5.26 -21.90 6.52
C TRP A 35 6.40 -21.33 7.37
N SER A 36 6.44 -21.62 8.65
CA SER A 36 7.50 -21.18 9.57
C SER A 36 8.88 -21.71 9.14
N GLN A 37 8.98 -22.99 8.76
CA GLN A 37 10.22 -23.56 8.23
C GLN A 37 10.62 -22.93 6.89
N GLY A 38 9.62 -22.65 6.04
CA GLY A 38 9.82 -21.94 4.78
C GLY A 38 10.39 -20.54 4.99
N LEU A 39 9.80 -19.76 5.91
CA LEU A 39 10.30 -18.44 6.29
C LEU A 39 11.74 -18.47 6.80
N HIS A 40 12.02 -19.41 7.72
CA HIS A 40 13.37 -19.54 8.29
C HIS A 40 14.43 -19.89 7.24
N ARG A 41 14.08 -20.74 6.25
CA ARG A 41 15.04 -21.24 5.26
C ARG A 41 15.09 -20.39 3.98
N PHE A 42 13.97 -19.78 3.58
CA PHE A 42 13.78 -19.15 2.27
C PHE A 42 13.22 -17.72 2.36
N GLY A 43 13.17 -17.08 3.53
CA GLY A 43 12.48 -15.81 3.73
C GLY A 43 12.73 -14.77 2.65
N ASP A 44 13.99 -14.56 2.27
CA ASP A 44 14.42 -13.59 1.26
C ASP A 44 14.62 -14.21 -0.14
N VAL A 45 14.39 -15.52 -0.29
CA VAL A 45 14.57 -16.20 -1.58
C VAL A 45 13.43 -15.85 -2.54
N ALA A 46 13.81 -15.55 -3.79
CA ALA A 46 12.83 -15.26 -4.85
C ALA A 46 11.97 -16.50 -5.17
N VAL A 47 10.66 -16.30 -5.16
CA VAL A 47 9.65 -17.30 -5.52
C VAL A 47 8.68 -16.74 -6.54
N SER A 48 8.19 -17.59 -7.44
CA SER A 48 7.16 -17.20 -8.38
C SER A 48 5.78 -17.69 -7.92
N THR A 49 4.79 -16.82 -8.03
CA THR A 49 3.40 -17.13 -7.72
C THR A 49 2.47 -16.54 -8.77
N ASN A 50 1.24 -17.02 -8.82
CA ASN A 50 0.20 -16.33 -9.57
C ASN A 50 -0.45 -15.28 -8.67
N MET A 51 -0.39 -14.02 -9.10
CA MET A 51 -1.01 -12.90 -8.43
C MET A 51 -1.91 -12.18 -9.42
N HIS A 52 -3.20 -12.16 -9.13
CA HIS A 52 -4.20 -11.56 -10.02
C HIS A 52 -4.14 -12.03 -11.49
N GLY A 53 -3.95 -13.34 -11.68
CA GLY A 53 -3.88 -13.94 -13.00
C GLY A 53 -2.54 -13.78 -13.72
N ARG A 54 -1.55 -13.12 -13.11
CA ARG A 54 -0.22 -12.91 -13.70
C ARG A 54 0.87 -13.55 -12.84
N ARG A 55 1.87 -14.16 -13.52
CA ARG A 55 3.07 -14.63 -12.82
C ARG A 55 3.81 -13.45 -12.22
N THR A 56 4.07 -13.50 -10.93
CA THR A 56 4.74 -12.44 -10.17
C THR A 56 5.86 -13.04 -9.33
N LEU A 57 7.00 -12.40 -9.32
CA LEU A 57 8.13 -12.74 -8.45
C LEU A 57 8.00 -11.97 -7.12
N VAL A 58 8.16 -12.67 -6.02
CA VAL A 58 8.15 -12.10 -4.68
C VAL A 58 9.23 -12.81 -3.84
N ASN A 59 9.62 -12.28 -2.71
CA ASN A 59 10.38 -13.06 -1.74
C ASN A 59 9.44 -14.03 -1.00
N PHE A 60 9.96 -15.17 -0.51
CA PHE A 60 9.14 -16.18 0.17
C PHE A 60 8.36 -15.61 1.37
N GLY A 61 8.92 -14.62 2.05
CA GLY A 61 8.28 -13.98 3.20
C GLY A 61 7.14 -13.02 2.85
N HIS A 62 6.91 -12.73 1.58
CA HIS A 62 5.88 -11.80 1.15
C HIS A 62 4.48 -12.31 1.47
N SER A 63 3.81 -11.65 2.40
CA SER A 63 2.55 -12.13 2.99
C SER A 63 1.28 -11.69 2.26
N TYR A 64 1.38 -10.78 1.29
CA TYR A 64 0.24 -10.25 0.54
C TYR A 64 -0.71 -11.34 0.05
N GLY A 65 -0.18 -12.40 -0.57
CA GLY A 65 -1.00 -13.49 -1.09
C GLY A 65 -1.81 -14.26 -0.03
N LEU A 66 -1.36 -14.30 1.24
CA LEU A 66 -2.09 -14.87 2.36
C LEU A 66 -3.20 -13.93 2.84
N TYR A 67 -2.87 -12.65 3.03
CA TYR A 67 -3.82 -11.64 3.51
C TYR A 67 -4.97 -11.43 2.52
N ALA A 68 -4.65 -11.26 1.25
CA ALA A 68 -5.65 -11.04 0.21
C ALA A 68 -6.59 -12.24 0.00
N ARG A 69 -6.16 -13.48 0.32
CA ARG A 69 -7.04 -14.66 0.32
C ARG A 69 -7.87 -14.79 1.58
N ARG A 70 -7.33 -14.32 2.70
CA ARG A 70 -8.02 -14.38 4.00
C ARG A 70 -9.07 -13.30 4.13
N PHE A 71 -8.76 -12.07 3.72
CA PHE A 71 -9.61 -10.90 3.90
C PHE A 71 -10.17 -10.43 2.55
N LEU A 72 -11.45 -10.71 2.31
CA LEU A 72 -12.11 -10.46 1.02
C LEU A 72 -12.15 -8.98 0.63
N GLN A 73 -12.06 -8.06 1.60
CA GLN A 73 -12.07 -6.62 1.37
C GLN A 73 -10.64 -6.02 1.28
N TRP A 74 -9.60 -6.85 1.40
CA TRP A 74 -8.21 -6.38 1.33
C TRP A 74 -7.96 -5.56 0.06
N ASN A 75 -7.46 -4.33 0.23
CA ASN A 75 -7.23 -3.34 -0.83
C ASN A 75 -8.45 -2.97 -1.70
N THR A 76 -9.67 -3.36 -1.30
CA THR A 76 -10.89 -2.94 -2.00
C THR A 76 -11.07 -1.42 -2.01
N PRO A 77 -10.73 -0.65 -0.95
CA PRO A 77 -10.83 0.80 -0.97
C PRO A 77 -10.04 1.45 -2.11
N LEU A 78 -8.86 0.95 -2.44
CA LEU A 78 -8.05 1.47 -3.54
C LEU A 78 -8.68 1.15 -4.91
N ILE A 79 -9.20 -0.07 -5.10
CA ILE A 79 -9.92 -0.44 -6.34
C ILE A 79 -11.12 0.49 -6.55
N GLU A 80 -11.92 0.68 -5.50
CA GLU A 80 -13.09 1.55 -5.56
C GLU A 80 -12.69 2.99 -5.83
N LEU A 81 -11.65 3.49 -5.15
CA LEU A 81 -11.15 4.85 -5.36
C LEU A 81 -10.72 5.08 -6.81
N ALA A 82 -9.97 4.13 -7.40
CA ALA A 82 -9.54 4.22 -8.79
C ALA A 82 -10.75 4.21 -9.74
N HIS A 83 -11.72 3.32 -9.51
CA HIS A 83 -12.94 3.25 -10.30
C HIS A 83 -13.78 4.54 -10.21
N GLN A 84 -14.02 5.06 -9.01
CA GLN A 84 -14.76 6.28 -8.80
C GLN A 84 -14.03 7.51 -9.38
N ALA A 85 -12.71 7.55 -9.32
CA ALA A 85 -11.92 8.59 -9.97
C ALA A 85 -12.07 8.54 -11.50
N PHE A 86 -12.02 7.33 -12.11
CA PHE A 86 -12.27 7.15 -13.54
C PHE A 86 -13.67 7.64 -13.94
N LEU A 87 -14.70 7.22 -13.22
CA LEU A 87 -16.07 7.66 -13.49
C LEU A 87 -16.23 9.18 -13.40
N ALA A 88 -15.66 9.78 -12.37
CA ALA A 88 -15.72 11.21 -12.12
C ALA A 88 -14.92 12.05 -13.13
N ARG A 89 -13.84 11.49 -13.69
CA ARG A 89 -13.00 12.18 -14.68
C ARG A 89 -13.43 11.93 -16.13
N HIS A 90 -14.26 10.92 -16.39
CA HIS A 90 -14.69 10.48 -17.73
C HIS A 90 -13.50 10.19 -18.68
N ARG A 91 -12.36 9.79 -18.13
CA ARG A 91 -11.14 9.39 -18.84
C ARG A 91 -10.29 8.49 -17.97
N PRO A 92 -9.39 7.68 -18.57
CA PRO A 92 -8.41 6.94 -17.79
C PRO A 92 -7.57 7.85 -16.88
N ILE A 93 -7.31 7.38 -15.66
CA ILE A 93 -6.68 8.16 -14.60
C ILE A 93 -5.15 7.94 -14.57
N HIS A 94 -4.45 8.87 -13.94
CA HIS A 94 -3.02 8.79 -13.64
C HIS A 94 -2.84 8.54 -12.14
N LEU A 95 -2.09 7.49 -11.81
CA LEU A 95 -1.91 7.04 -10.43
C LEU A 95 -0.43 7.06 -10.04
N VAL A 96 -0.14 7.55 -8.86
CA VAL A 96 1.16 7.40 -8.17
C VAL A 96 1.00 6.41 -7.03
N ASP A 97 1.86 5.39 -7.00
CA ASP A 97 1.95 4.35 -5.96
C ASP A 97 3.30 4.50 -5.25
N VAL A 98 3.27 5.05 -4.03
CA VAL A 98 4.42 5.19 -3.15
C VAL A 98 4.44 4.02 -2.18
N GLY A 99 5.58 3.34 -2.07
CA GLY A 99 5.69 2.05 -1.42
C GLY A 99 5.14 0.94 -2.32
N ALA A 100 5.61 0.91 -3.57
CA ALA A 100 5.10 -0.03 -4.58
C ALA A 100 5.55 -1.47 -4.37
N SER A 101 6.49 -1.72 -3.44
CA SER A 101 6.98 -3.04 -3.04
C SER A 101 7.34 -3.93 -4.24
N VAL A 102 6.69 -5.06 -4.40
CA VAL A 102 6.89 -5.99 -5.53
C VAL A 102 5.97 -5.72 -6.74
N GLY A 103 5.11 -4.69 -6.66
CA GLY A 103 4.13 -4.33 -7.70
C GLY A 103 2.78 -5.04 -7.54
N ASP A 104 2.46 -5.55 -6.37
CA ASP A 104 1.20 -6.21 -6.05
C ASP A 104 0.00 -5.28 -6.18
N THR A 105 0.12 -4.02 -5.76
CA THR A 105 -0.87 -2.96 -5.97
C THR A 105 -1.19 -2.76 -7.46
N VAL A 106 -0.17 -2.63 -8.30
CA VAL A 106 -0.37 -2.48 -9.75
C VAL A 106 -1.05 -3.71 -10.33
N ARG A 107 -0.62 -4.93 -9.94
CA ARG A 107 -1.25 -6.19 -10.39
C ARG A 107 -2.72 -6.27 -9.99
N LEU A 108 -3.05 -5.83 -8.77
CA LEU A 108 -4.43 -5.74 -8.30
C LEU A 108 -5.26 -4.80 -9.18
N LEU A 109 -4.76 -3.59 -9.44
CA LEU A 109 -5.46 -2.59 -10.24
C LEU A 109 -5.58 -3.01 -11.71
N GLN A 110 -4.55 -3.62 -12.29
CA GLN A 110 -4.61 -4.19 -13.64
C GLN A 110 -5.70 -5.25 -13.80
N ALA A 111 -5.92 -6.07 -12.77
CA ALA A 111 -6.95 -7.11 -12.80
C ALA A 111 -8.38 -6.58 -12.62
N ASN A 112 -8.55 -5.41 -11.99
CA ASN A 112 -9.87 -4.88 -11.64
C ASN A 112 -10.23 -3.59 -12.40
N CYS A 113 -9.23 -2.81 -12.85
CA CYS A 113 -9.39 -1.47 -13.44
C CYS A 113 -8.51 -1.28 -14.70
N CYS A 114 -8.28 -2.33 -15.51
CA CYS A 114 -7.22 -2.32 -16.53
C CYS A 114 -7.34 -1.21 -17.58
N ASP A 115 -8.58 -0.85 -17.98
CA ASP A 115 -8.87 0.20 -18.97
C ASP A 115 -9.14 1.57 -18.31
N GLU A 116 -9.21 1.62 -17.00
CA GLU A 116 -9.52 2.81 -16.22
C GLU A 116 -8.25 3.59 -15.83
N ILE A 117 -7.07 2.98 -15.97
CA ILE A 117 -5.80 3.61 -15.60
C ILE A 117 -4.92 3.78 -16.83
N ALA A 118 -4.53 5.03 -17.08
CA ALA A 118 -3.66 5.42 -18.18
C ALA A 118 -2.18 5.15 -17.87
N THR A 119 -1.73 5.56 -16.66
CA THR A 119 -0.34 5.40 -16.23
C THR A 119 -0.23 5.15 -14.74
N TYR A 120 0.81 4.41 -14.38
CA TYR A 120 1.28 4.22 -13.01
C TYR A 120 2.68 4.81 -12.88
N LEU A 121 2.93 5.62 -11.86
CA LEU A 121 4.26 5.95 -11.39
C LEU A 121 4.48 5.23 -10.05
N CYS A 122 5.33 4.23 -10.05
CA CYS A 122 5.64 3.40 -8.89
C CYS A 122 6.96 3.84 -8.26
N VAL A 123 6.93 4.23 -7.00
CA VAL A 123 8.11 4.64 -6.24
C VAL A 123 8.36 3.62 -5.13
N GLU A 124 9.57 3.06 -5.09
CA GLU A 124 9.99 2.09 -4.09
C GLU A 124 11.39 2.44 -3.58
N GLY A 125 11.56 2.48 -2.26
CA GLY A 125 12.81 2.87 -1.62
C GLY A 125 13.77 1.70 -1.39
N ASP A 126 13.26 0.51 -1.06
CA ASP A 126 14.07 -0.68 -0.80
C ASP A 126 14.61 -1.25 -2.12
N ALA A 127 15.93 -1.43 -2.21
CA ALA A 127 16.60 -1.88 -3.43
C ALA A 127 16.21 -3.29 -3.85
N ASP A 128 15.93 -4.17 -2.90
CA ASP A 128 15.55 -5.54 -3.21
C ASP A 128 14.09 -5.60 -3.66
N PHE A 129 13.18 -4.89 -2.97
CA PHE A 129 11.79 -4.77 -3.44
C PHE A 129 11.72 -4.08 -4.80
N PHE A 130 12.51 -3.04 -5.03
CA PHE A 130 12.61 -2.42 -6.34
C PHE A 130 13.10 -3.39 -7.42
N SER A 131 14.01 -4.31 -7.09
CA SER A 131 14.46 -5.35 -8.03
C SER A 131 13.33 -6.34 -8.39
N TYR A 132 12.46 -6.69 -7.44
CA TYR A 132 11.24 -7.46 -7.71
C TYR A 132 10.25 -6.65 -8.54
N LEU A 133 9.99 -5.41 -8.15
CA LEU A 133 9.11 -4.47 -8.85
C LEU A 133 9.50 -4.36 -10.33
N LYS A 134 10.78 -4.13 -10.59
CA LYS A 134 11.34 -4.05 -11.93
C LYS A 134 11.15 -5.36 -12.69
N SER A 135 11.53 -6.49 -12.12
CA SER A 135 11.34 -7.81 -12.75
C SER A 135 9.88 -8.15 -13.09
N ASN A 136 8.93 -7.57 -12.34
CA ASN A 136 7.51 -7.81 -12.54
C ASN A 136 6.85 -6.87 -13.54
N LEU A 137 7.32 -5.62 -13.66
CA LEU A 137 6.56 -4.55 -14.32
C LEU A 137 7.34 -3.76 -15.37
N GLU A 138 8.66 -3.95 -15.57
CA GLU A 138 9.46 -3.12 -16.49
C GLU A 138 9.03 -3.20 -17.96
N ASP A 139 8.37 -4.29 -18.36
CA ASP A 139 7.87 -4.48 -19.73
C ASP A 139 6.47 -3.87 -19.96
N ASP A 140 5.86 -3.26 -18.93
CA ASP A 140 4.53 -2.66 -19.04
C ASP A 140 4.62 -1.18 -19.41
N GLU A 141 4.21 -0.83 -20.61
CA GLU A 141 4.28 0.54 -21.14
C GLU A 141 3.51 1.59 -20.32
N LYS A 142 2.52 1.15 -19.54
CA LYS A 142 1.76 2.04 -18.64
C LYS A 142 2.49 2.32 -17.31
N VAL A 143 3.58 1.61 -17.00
CA VAL A 143 4.26 1.65 -15.71
C VAL A 143 5.61 2.34 -15.81
N ARG A 144 5.82 3.33 -14.96
CA ARG A 144 7.12 3.96 -14.74
C ARG A 144 7.63 3.59 -13.35
N LEU A 145 8.89 3.22 -13.25
CA LEU A 145 9.51 2.72 -12.02
C LEU A 145 10.61 3.66 -11.55
N VAL A 146 10.52 4.13 -10.32
CA VAL A 146 11.52 5.01 -9.70
C VAL A 146 11.98 4.41 -8.38
N GLN A 147 13.29 4.20 -8.26
CA GLN A 147 13.90 3.83 -6.98
C GLN A 147 14.25 5.10 -6.22
N ALA A 148 13.49 5.40 -5.17
CA ALA A 148 13.74 6.57 -4.33
C ALA A 148 13.17 6.39 -2.93
N LEU A 149 13.93 6.82 -1.92
CA LEU A 149 13.40 7.07 -0.59
C LEU A 149 12.75 8.44 -0.57
N LEU A 150 11.56 8.51 0.02
CA LEU A 150 10.79 9.75 0.08
C LEU A 150 10.72 10.31 1.49
N SER A 151 10.73 11.65 1.59
CA SER A 151 10.56 12.40 2.84
C SER A 151 9.97 13.79 2.55
N ASP A 152 9.77 14.58 3.59
CA ASP A 152 9.28 15.97 3.51
C ASP A 152 10.22 16.92 2.79
N ARG A 153 11.53 16.64 2.80
CA ARG A 153 12.58 17.45 2.17
C ARG A 153 13.73 16.57 1.69
N ALA A 154 14.60 17.13 0.89
CA ALA A 154 15.86 16.48 0.54
C ALA A 154 16.76 16.43 1.78
N ASP A 155 16.89 15.25 2.37
CA ASP A 155 17.62 15.04 3.62
C ASP A 155 18.26 13.65 3.65
N GLN A 156 19.01 13.38 4.72
CA GLN A 156 19.47 12.04 5.07
C GLN A 156 18.54 11.46 6.14
N ILE A 157 17.95 10.32 5.83
CA ILE A 157 17.08 9.59 6.76
C ILE A 157 17.72 8.24 7.13
N PRO A 158 17.32 7.61 8.24
CA PRO A 158 17.76 6.25 8.56
C PRO A 158 17.54 5.30 7.38
N SER A 159 18.48 4.38 7.18
CA SER A 159 18.33 3.36 6.13
C SER A 159 17.13 2.45 6.39
N LEU A 160 16.59 1.88 5.33
CA LEU A 160 15.53 0.91 5.44
C LEU A 160 16.04 -0.38 6.10
N VAL A 161 15.30 -0.87 7.07
CA VAL A 161 15.49 -2.17 7.72
C VAL A 161 14.21 -2.98 7.57
N ARG A 162 14.35 -4.24 7.16
CA ARG A 162 13.22 -5.15 7.08
C ARG A 162 12.82 -5.61 8.47
N THR A 163 11.71 -5.11 8.95
CA THR A 163 11.09 -5.55 10.21
C THR A 163 10.35 -6.87 10.03
N HIS A 164 9.85 -7.12 8.81
CA HIS A 164 9.25 -8.38 8.35
C HIS A 164 9.69 -8.66 6.90
N PRO A 165 9.62 -9.90 6.42
CA PRO A 165 10.03 -10.23 5.04
C PRO A 165 9.25 -9.51 3.93
N GLY A 166 8.11 -8.86 4.24
CA GLY A 166 7.30 -8.09 3.28
C GLY A 166 7.30 -6.58 3.51
N THR A 167 8.06 -6.07 4.50
CA THR A 167 7.97 -4.70 4.99
C THR A 167 9.36 -4.15 5.30
N ALA A 168 9.68 -2.95 4.81
CA ALA A 168 10.93 -2.25 5.10
C ALA A 168 10.62 -0.85 5.65
N SER A 169 11.11 -0.53 6.84
CA SER A 169 10.91 0.75 7.52
C SER A 169 12.23 1.47 7.79
N ALA A 170 12.22 2.81 7.80
CA ALA A 170 13.40 3.64 7.98
C ALA A 170 13.84 3.69 9.45
N GLN A 171 14.48 2.62 9.93
CA GLN A 171 14.94 2.42 11.30
C GLN A 171 16.40 1.93 11.37
N GLY A 172 17.15 1.96 10.27
CA GLY A 172 18.51 1.44 10.21
C GLY A 172 19.57 2.38 10.76
N ASP A 173 20.73 1.84 11.09
CA ASP A 173 21.87 2.59 11.65
C ASP A 173 22.64 3.42 10.60
N GLN A 174 22.43 3.16 9.33
CA GLN A 174 23.03 3.93 8.23
C GLN A 174 22.06 5.02 7.78
N VAL A 175 22.59 6.04 7.12
CA VAL A 175 21.80 7.11 6.53
C VAL A 175 21.73 6.98 5.01
N GLN A 176 20.58 7.26 4.45
CA GLN A 176 20.34 7.27 3.00
C GLN A 176 19.68 8.58 2.59
N ARG A 177 19.92 8.98 1.35
CA ARG A 177 19.35 10.21 0.81
C ARG A 177 17.88 10.01 0.47
N ALA A 178 17.03 10.83 1.05
CA ALA A 178 15.61 10.92 0.69
C ALA A 178 15.33 12.21 -0.09
N VAL A 179 14.25 12.21 -0.86
CA VAL A 179 13.80 13.36 -1.66
C VAL A 179 12.30 13.54 -1.51
N PRO A 180 11.76 14.77 -1.68
CA PRO A 180 10.32 15.00 -1.77
C PRO A 180 9.69 14.29 -2.98
N LEU A 181 8.46 13.83 -2.85
CA LEU A 181 7.70 13.26 -3.98
C LEU A 181 7.50 14.29 -5.10
N ASP A 182 7.35 15.56 -4.76
CA ASP A 182 7.30 16.66 -5.73
C ASP A 182 8.49 16.68 -6.71
N VAL A 183 9.70 16.34 -6.23
CA VAL A 183 10.91 16.26 -7.06
C VAL A 183 10.86 15.07 -8.00
N VAL A 184 10.39 13.92 -7.53
CA VAL A 184 10.26 12.72 -8.35
C VAL A 184 9.24 12.94 -9.46
N VAL A 185 8.07 13.47 -9.13
CA VAL A 185 6.99 13.72 -10.08
C VAL A 185 7.39 14.74 -11.15
N GLU A 186 8.17 15.76 -10.78
CA GLU A 186 8.73 16.73 -11.70
C GLU A 186 9.78 16.11 -12.63
N ALA A 187 10.69 15.29 -12.09
CA ALA A 187 11.71 14.57 -12.88
C ALA A 187 11.07 13.61 -13.90
N GLU A 188 9.98 12.95 -13.53
CA GLU A 188 9.19 12.07 -14.39
C GLU A 188 8.27 12.82 -15.36
N ARG A 189 8.26 14.16 -15.31
CA ARG A 189 7.46 15.02 -16.19
C ARG A 189 5.97 14.64 -16.19
N MET A 190 5.42 14.36 -15.03
CA MET A 190 3.98 14.08 -14.93
C MET A 190 3.18 15.35 -15.20
N GLU A 191 2.19 15.23 -16.07
CA GLU A 191 1.30 16.34 -16.41
C GLU A 191 -0.01 16.29 -15.63
N GLN A 192 -0.39 15.11 -15.11
CA GLN A 192 -1.65 14.88 -14.39
C GLN A 192 -1.45 13.86 -13.28
N LEU A 193 -2.24 14.02 -12.21
CA LEU A 193 -2.35 13.07 -11.11
C LEU A 193 -3.79 13.06 -10.59
N ASP A 194 -4.43 11.91 -10.60
CA ASP A 194 -5.82 11.74 -10.16
C ASP A 194 -5.92 10.97 -8.84
N VAL A 195 -5.05 10.00 -8.63
CA VAL A 195 -4.99 9.18 -7.40
C VAL A 195 -3.55 9.06 -6.91
N LEU A 196 -3.34 9.36 -5.63
CA LEU A 196 -2.08 9.17 -4.91
C LEU A 196 -2.27 8.11 -3.83
N LYS A 197 -1.57 6.97 -3.94
CA LYS A 197 -1.47 5.97 -2.87
C LYS A 197 -0.12 6.14 -2.17
N ILE A 198 -0.14 6.11 -0.84
CA ILE A 198 1.06 6.15 0.01
C ILE A 198 0.93 5.02 1.05
N ASP A 199 1.98 4.22 1.19
CA ASP A 199 2.03 3.09 2.11
C ASP A 199 3.52 2.76 2.36
N VAL A 200 4.09 3.43 3.36
CA VAL A 200 5.54 3.45 3.62
C VAL A 200 5.87 3.35 5.12
N ASP A 201 5.09 2.56 5.83
CA ASP A 201 5.37 2.10 7.19
C ASP A 201 5.76 3.23 8.17
N GLY A 202 4.88 4.23 8.30
CA GLY A 202 5.01 5.35 9.24
C GLY A 202 5.73 6.59 8.70
N PHE A 203 6.18 6.58 7.44
CA PHE A 203 6.69 7.76 6.72
C PHE A 203 5.64 8.47 5.88
N ASP A 204 4.41 7.98 5.85
CA ASP A 204 3.30 8.48 5.04
C ASP A 204 3.07 9.98 5.22
N GLY A 205 3.09 10.47 6.45
CA GLY A 205 2.97 11.89 6.75
C GLY A 205 4.11 12.73 6.17
N LYS A 206 5.35 12.22 6.20
CA LYS A 206 6.51 12.92 5.59
C LYS A 206 6.44 12.92 4.07
N VAL A 207 5.98 11.82 3.46
CA VAL A 207 5.75 11.76 2.01
C VAL A 207 4.68 12.76 1.61
N LEU A 208 3.58 12.86 2.36
CA LEU A 208 2.55 13.88 2.14
C LEU A 208 3.13 15.30 2.23
N MET A 209 3.94 15.59 3.25
CA MET A 209 4.62 16.88 3.36
C MET A 209 5.56 17.16 2.18
N GLY A 210 6.23 16.13 1.63
CA GLY A 210 7.04 16.22 0.41
C GLY A 210 6.22 16.32 -0.89
N SER A 211 4.89 16.34 -0.78
CA SER A 211 3.92 16.36 -1.89
C SER A 211 3.16 17.70 -1.99
N HIS A 212 3.64 18.73 -1.35
CA HIS A 212 2.94 20.00 -1.17
C HIS A 212 2.52 20.64 -2.50
N ARG A 213 3.42 20.66 -3.51
CA ARG A 213 3.14 21.26 -4.82
C ARG A 213 2.12 20.44 -5.62
N LEU A 214 2.26 19.11 -5.62
CA LEU A 214 1.34 18.25 -6.36
C LEU A 214 -0.07 18.24 -5.73
N LEU A 215 -0.18 18.29 -4.40
CA LEU A 215 -1.48 18.37 -3.70
C LEU A 215 -2.19 19.69 -4.05
N GLY A 216 -1.48 20.82 -4.06
CA GLY A 216 -2.04 22.11 -4.46
C GLY A 216 -2.41 22.21 -5.93
N ARG A 217 -1.59 21.58 -6.83
CA ARG A 217 -1.76 21.68 -8.28
C ARG A 217 -2.89 20.78 -8.81
N TRP A 218 -2.89 19.50 -8.42
CA TRP A 218 -3.77 18.49 -9.03
C TRP A 218 -4.91 18.04 -8.13
N LYS A 219 -4.81 18.26 -6.82
CA LYS A 219 -5.83 17.88 -5.83
C LYS A 219 -6.27 16.42 -6.02
N PRO A 220 -5.34 15.46 -6.10
CA PRO A 220 -5.68 14.06 -6.32
C PRO A 220 -6.56 13.53 -5.20
N ALA A 221 -7.31 12.46 -5.44
CA ALA A 221 -7.80 11.64 -4.34
C ALA A 221 -6.62 10.91 -3.71
N VAL A 222 -6.48 10.98 -2.40
CA VAL A 222 -5.34 10.39 -1.67
C VAL A 222 -5.82 9.18 -0.89
N ILE A 223 -5.10 8.08 -0.94
CA ILE A 223 -5.25 6.97 0.00
C ILE A 223 -3.89 6.70 0.65
N PHE A 224 -3.86 6.64 1.98
CA PHE A 224 -2.63 6.41 2.73
C PHE A 224 -2.86 5.44 3.90
N GLU A 225 -1.81 4.69 4.25
CA GLU A 225 -1.79 3.91 5.49
C GLU A 225 -1.62 4.86 6.67
N TRP A 226 -2.50 4.75 7.65
CA TRP A 226 -2.38 5.48 8.91
C TRP A 226 -2.12 4.50 10.04
N ASP A 227 -0.84 4.33 10.35
CA ASP A 227 -0.34 3.42 11.36
C ASP A 227 0.38 4.17 12.49
N PRO A 228 -0.33 4.45 13.62
CA PRO A 228 0.29 5.10 14.78
C PRO A 228 1.47 4.33 15.39
N TYR A 229 1.48 2.98 15.29
CA TYR A 229 2.58 2.18 15.80
C TYR A 229 3.85 2.40 14.99
N PHE A 230 3.77 2.40 13.66
CA PHE A 230 4.93 2.71 12.82
C PHE A 230 5.32 4.19 12.92
N CYS A 231 4.37 5.12 13.01
CA CYS A 231 4.68 6.52 13.28
C CYS A 231 5.50 6.67 14.57
N GLN A 232 5.10 5.98 15.65
CA GLN A 232 5.85 6.00 16.91
C GLN A 232 7.26 5.41 16.76
N LYS A 233 7.40 4.31 16.03
CA LYS A 233 8.69 3.63 15.79
C LYS A 233 9.67 4.48 14.97
N THR A 234 9.15 5.28 14.06
CA THR A 234 9.93 6.16 13.17
C THR A 234 10.01 7.60 13.69
N GLU A 235 9.51 7.85 14.91
CA GLU A 235 9.47 9.18 15.55
C GLU A 235 8.74 10.23 14.68
N ASN A 236 7.73 9.79 13.92
CA ASN A 236 6.89 10.64 13.08
C ASN A 236 5.56 10.95 13.74
N SER A 237 4.96 12.09 13.39
CA SER A 237 3.63 12.48 13.86
C SER A 237 2.54 11.72 13.11
N TRP A 238 1.58 11.15 13.81
CA TRP A 238 0.36 10.55 13.23
C TRP A 238 -0.77 11.56 12.97
N THR A 239 -0.62 12.82 13.38
CA THR A 239 -1.61 13.88 13.12
C THR A 239 -1.27 14.71 11.88
N ARG A 240 0.01 14.81 11.54
CA ARG A 240 0.51 15.70 10.49
C ARG A 240 -0.06 15.41 9.10
N HIS A 241 -0.46 14.16 8.82
CA HIS A 241 -1.16 13.76 7.62
C HIS A 241 -2.42 14.62 7.39
N PHE A 242 -3.26 14.71 8.43
CA PHE A 242 -4.55 15.40 8.38
C PHE A 242 -4.39 16.92 8.34
N GLU A 243 -3.51 17.45 9.17
CA GLU A 243 -3.21 18.89 9.22
C GLU A 243 -2.84 19.42 7.83
N LEU A 244 -1.87 18.76 7.18
CA LEU A 244 -1.43 19.14 5.84
C LEU A 244 -2.55 19.01 4.81
N LEU A 245 -3.28 17.90 4.81
CA LEU A 245 -4.37 17.69 3.87
C LEU A 245 -5.45 18.76 4.01
N VAL A 246 -5.80 19.14 5.24
CA VAL A 246 -6.76 20.23 5.48
C VAL A 246 -6.22 21.58 5.02
N GLU A 247 -4.93 21.88 5.24
CA GLU A 247 -4.26 23.06 4.71
C GLU A 247 -4.40 23.16 3.17
N HIS A 248 -4.40 21.99 2.49
CA HIS A 248 -4.62 21.88 1.04
C HIS A 248 -6.07 21.76 0.61
N GLY A 249 -7.05 21.90 1.52
CA GLY A 249 -8.48 21.90 1.21
C GLY A 249 -9.13 20.53 1.12
N TYR A 250 -8.48 19.49 1.66
CA TYR A 250 -9.13 18.20 1.86
C TYR A 250 -10.00 18.25 3.11
N ASP A 251 -11.27 17.88 3.00
CA ASP A 251 -12.24 17.99 4.09
C ASP A 251 -13.10 16.74 4.28
N ARG A 252 -12.92 15.71 3.46
CA ARG A 252 -13.64 14.44 3.55
C ARG A 252 -12.67 13.30 3.69
N PHE A 253 -12.74 12.60 4.83
CA PHE A 253 -11.89 11.45 5.16
C PHE A 253 -12.76 10.22 5.37
N LEU A 254 -12.42 9.13 4.68
CA LEU A 254 -13.11 7.84 4.80
C LEU A 254 -12.12 6.83 5.35
N TRP A 255 -12.47 6.26 6.48
CA TRP A 255 -11.61 5.36 7.22
C TRP A 255 -11.98 3.91 6.93
N PHE A 256 -11.01 3.12 6.58
CA PHE A 256 -11.13 1.70 6.34
C PHE A 256 -10.17 0.95 7.28
N THR A 257 -10.61 -0.18 7.83
CA THR A 257 -9.72 -1.02 8.62
C THR A 257 -8.61 -1.59 7.74
N LYS A 258 -7.49 -1.99 8.32
CA LYS A 258 -6.40 -2.68 7.61
C LYS A 258 -6.82 -3.89 6.77
N TYR A 259 -8.06 -4.35 6.91
CA TYR A 259 -8.65 -5.42 6.12
C TYR A 259 -9.57 -4.91 4.99
N GLY A 260 -9.62 -3.60 4.79
CA GLY A 260 -10.39 -2.95 3.74
C GLY A 260 -11.88 -2.75 4.04
N ASN A 261 -12.35 -3.07 5.26
CA ASN A 261 -13.74 -2.82 5.63
C ASN A 261 -13.94 -1.34 5.99
N PHE A 262 -14.99 -0.72 5.46
CA PHE A 262 -15.36 0.62 5.83
C PHE A 262 -15.63 0.72 7.34
N SER A 263 -15.04 1.71 7.97
CA SER A 263 -15.18 2.00 9.41
C SER A 263 -16.11 3.18 9.64
N HIS A 264 -15.70 4.37 9.25
CA HIS A 264 -16.49 5.60 9.44
C HIS A 264 -16.01 6.72 8.51
N PRO A 265 -16.87 7.73 8.24
CA PRO A 265 -16.46 8.97 7.60
C PRO A 265 -16.04 9.99 8.67
N MET A 266 -15.17 10.93 8.29
CA MET A 266 -14.88 12.14 9.07
C MET A 266 -14.89 13.35 8.13
N THR A 267 -15.60 14.40 8.50
CA THR A 267 -15.63 15.65 7.77
C THR A 267 -14.80 16.70 8.50
N GLY A 268 -13.84 17.29 7.82
CA GLY A 268 -12.81 18.11 8.43
C GLY A 268 -11.82 17.28 9.26
N TYR A 269 -10.95 17.95 10.02
CA TYR A 269 -9.99 17.30 10.91
C TYR A 269 -10.42 17.47 12.37
N ASP A 270 -10.75 16.38 13.01
CA ASP A 270 -11.00 16.29 14.44
C ASP A 270 -9.78 15.70 15.15
N ALA A 271 -8.96 16.59 15.72
CA ALA A 271 -7.72 16.22 16.40
C ALA A 271 -7.96 15.28 17.60
N VAL A 272 -9.08 15.46 18.30
CA VAL A 272 -9.41 14.62 19.46
C VAL A 272 -9.79 13.21 19.01
N ALA A 273 -10.61 13.10 17.97
CA ALA A 273 -11.00 11.81 17.41
C ALA A 273 -9.78 11.03 16.87
N VAL A 274 -8.88 11.70 16.13
CA VAL A 274 -7.67 11.10 15.60
C VAL A 274 -6.73 10.64 16.74
N GLU A 275 -6.58 11.43 17.80
CA GLU A 275 -5.76 11.05 18.94
C GLU A 275 -6.34 9.83 19.68
N LEU A 276 -7.66 9.79 19.89
CA LEU A 276 -8.32 8.64 20.54
C LEU A 276 -8.19 7.36 19.68
N LEU A 277 -8.28 7.48 18.37
CA LEU A 277 -8.05 6.36 17.45
C LEU A 277 -6.58 5.88 17.51
N ALA A 278 -5.62 6.79 17.59
CA ALA A 278 -4.21 6.45 17.75
C ALA A 278 -3.97 5.68 19.05
N GLN A 279 -4.51 6.16 20.17
CA GLN A 279 -4.44 5.46 21.45
C GLN A 279 -5.08 4.07 21.39
N LEU A 280 -6.20 3.92 20.70
CA LEU A 280 -6.83 2.63 20.46
C LEU A 280 -5.93 1.67 19.68
N CYS A 281 -5.30 2.15 18.59
CA CYS A 281 -4.33 1.38 17.83
C CYS A 281 -3.13 0.92 18.69
N LEU A 282 -2.63 1.81 19.54
CA LEU A 282 -1.45 1.55 20.39
C LEU A 282 -1.78 0.72 21.64
N SER A 283 -3.04 0.61 22.05
CA SER A 283 -3.44 -0.08 23.28
C SER A 283 -3.22 -1.58 23.29
N GLY A 284 -2.98 -2.20 22.12
CA GLY A 284 -2.91 -3.66 21.99
C GLY A 284 -4.22 -4.40 22.24
N ALA A 285 -5.34 -3.68 22.35
CA ALA A 285 -6.67 -4.26 22.57
C ALA A 285 -7.22 -5.01 21.33
N HIS A 286 -6.60 -4.79 20.18
CA HIS A 286 -6.90 -5.43 18.91
C HIS A 286 -5.76 -6.36 18.49
N ASP A 287 -5.86 -6.89 17.27
CA ASP A 287 -4.76 -7.61 16.64
C ASP A 287 -3.47 -6.75 16.66
N PHE A 288 -2.33 -7.44 16.75
CA PHE A 288 -1.03 -6.79 16.63
C PHE A 288 -1.00 -5.86 15.40
N ASN A 289 -0.49 -4.65 15.60
CA ASN A 289 -0.36 -3.63 14.57
C ASN A 289 -1.72 -3.27 13.92
N TRP A 290 -2.66 -2.78 14.72
CA TRP A 290 -3.93 -2.26 14.20
C TRP A 290 -3.72 -0.87 13.59
N HIS A 291 -4.12 -0.73 12.32
CA HIS A 291 -4.04 0.50 11.55
C HIS A 291 -5.27 0.69 10.67
N TYR A 292 -5.32 1.80 9.98
CA TYR A 292 -6.37 2.14 9.04
C TYR A 292 -5.78 2.57 7.70
N ASP A 293 -6.48 2.26 6.60
CA ASP A 293 -6.33 2.96 5.35
C ASP A 293 -7.28 4.15 5.32
N VAL A 294 -6.78 5.34 5.01
CA VAL A 294 -7.60 6.56 4.97
C VAL A 294 -7.64 7.10 3.56
N VAL A 295 -8.86 7.25 3.02
CA VAL A 295 -9.10 7.98 1.78
C VAL A 295 -9.42 9.42 2.11
N ALA A 296 -8.65 10.37 1.55
CA ALA A 296 -8.87 11.79 1.67
C ALA A 296 -9.30 12.38 0.32
N LEU A 297 -10.40 13.13 0.32
CA LEU A 297 -10.93 13.80 -0.85
C LEU A 297 -10.91 15.31 -0.64
N HIS A 298 -10.38 16.03 -1.65
CA HIS A 298 -10.42 17.49 -1.68
C HIS A 298 -11.88 17.97 -1.77
N ARG A 299 -12.23 19.14 -1.19
CA ARG A 299 -13.58 19.72 -1.21
C ARG A 299 -14.19 19.88 -2.63
N GLU A 300 -13.33 20.08 -3.62
CA GLU A 300 -13.72 20.18 -5.03
C GLU A 300 -13.73 18.83 -5.76
N SER A 301 -13.38 17.72 -5.09
CA SER A 301 -13.37 16.42 -5.73
C SER A 301 -14.78 16.02 -6.17
N PRO A 302 -14.96 15.60 -7.43
CA PRO A 302 -16.26 15.13 -7.92
C PRO A 302 -16.61 13.70 -7.46
N ILE A 303 -15.70 13.02 -6.75
CA ILE A 303 -15.92 11.66 -6.25
C ILE A 303 -16.95 11.69 -5.13
N ASP A 304 -17.97 10.82 -5.24
CA ASP A 304 -18.98 10.63 -4.20
C ASP A 304 -18.41 9.78 -3.04
N PRO A 305 -18.28 10.35 -1.82
CA PRO A 305 -17.85 9.60 -0.66
C PRO A 305 -18.73 8.41 -0.31
N HIS A 306 -20.04 8.51 -0.59
CA HIS A 306 -20.97 7.43 -0.31
C HIS A 306 -20.73 6.21 -1.19
N ALA A 307 -20.38 6.40 -2.46
CA ALA A 307 -20.02 5.31 -3.35
C ALA A 307 -18.80 4.51 -2.82
N LEU A 308 -17.79 5.21 -2.28
CA LEU A 308 -16.61 4.58 -1.67
C LEU A 308 -16.95 3.77 -0.42
N SER A 309 -17.86 4.25 0.43
CA SER A 309 -18.26 3.54 1.66
C SER A 309 -19.09 2.29 1.40
N MET A 310 -19.74 2.20 0.25
CA MET A 310 -20.61 1.09 -0.16
C MET A 310 -19.92 0.07 -1.08
N ALA A 311 -18.59 0.02 -1.06
CA ALA A 311 -17.78 -0.81 -1.96
C ALA A 311 -18.35 -2.23 -2.20
N ARG A 312 -18.75 -2.50 -3.44
CA ARG A 312 -19.48 -3.72 -3.84
C ARG A 312 -18.57 -4.77 -4.49
N PHE A 313 -17.26 -4.58 -4.53
CA PHE A 313 -16.31 -5.41 -5.29
C PHE A 313 -16.09 -6.83 -4.74
N ALA A 314 -16.68 -7.20 -3.61
CA ALA A 314 -16.59 -8.56 -3.06
C ALA A 314 -17.01 -9.68 -4.04
N LYS A 315 -17.76 -9.35 -5.12
CA LYS A 315 -18.21 -10.35 -6.12
C LYS A 315 -17.19 -10.64 -7.22
N GLN A 316 -16.26 -9.73 -7.53
CA GLN A 316 -15.34 -9.89 -8.67
C GLN A 316 -14.03 -10.62 -8.32
N ARG A 317 -13.71 -10.78 -7.04
CA ARG A 317 -12.47 -11.42 -6.58
C ARG A 317 -12.38 -12.94 -6.78
N ARG A 318 -13.36 -13.58 -7.41
CA ARG A 318 -13.31 -15.03 -7.70
C ARG A 318 -12.30 -15.44 -8.78
N SER A 319 -11.64 -14.50 -9.45
CA SER A 319 -10.63 -14.77 -10.48
C SER A 319 -9.20 -14.98 -9.97
N TRP A 320 -9.03 -15.20 -8.68
CA TRP A 320 -7.71 -15.45 -8.08
C TRP A 320 -7.16 -16.87 -8.26
N PHE A 321 -7.97 -17.78 -8.80
CA PHE A 321 -7.66 -19.20 -8.88
C PHE A 321 -7.53 -19.68 -10.33
#